data_a287c67332c299511ed457b2a78968d4
#
_entry.id   a287c67332c299511ed457b2a78968d4
#
_cell.length_a   1.000
_cell.length_b   1.000
_cell.length_c   1.000
_cell.angle_alpha   90.00
_cell.angle_beta   90.00
_cell.angle_gamma   90.00
#
_symmetry.space_group_name_H-M   'P 1'
#
loop_
_entity.id
_entity.type
_entity.pdbx_description
1 polymer ?
#
loop_
_entity_poly.entity_id
_entity_poly.type
_entity_poly.pdbx_seq_one_letter_code
_entity_poly.pdbx_strand_id
1 'polypeptide(L)'
;MKARFLVLIYKEITVDTLSFKTISANKATVNKEWVVVDATGQSLGRICTKVAKLLRGKYKPNFTPHVDCGDNVIIINADKVVLTGNKWNGRIYFKHTGYPGGQREITPAQLMAKGEDRLFRKVVKGMLPKNRLGDKLLNNLYVYAGSEHKHEAQQPKSIDI
;
A
#
# COMPACT_ATOMS: atom_id res chain seq x y z
N MET A 1 43.57 -8.59 35.29
CA MET A 1 42.39 -7.73 34.99
C MET A 1 41.70 -8.01 33.64
N LYS A 2 42.30 -8.77 32.71
CA LYS A 2 41.68 -9.05 31.38
C LYS A 2 40.67 -10.20 31.30
N ALA A 3 40.69 -11.12 32.28
CA ALA A 3 39.79 -12.31 32.30
C ALA A 3 38.36 -12.03 32.77
N ARG A 4 38.14 -10.96 33.56
CA ARG A 4 36.79 -10.60 34.04
C ARG A 4 35.92 -9.88 32.99
N PHE A 5 36.53 -9.27 32.00
CA PHE A 5 35.80 -8.55 30.93
C PHE A 5 35.24 -9.51 29.88
N LEU A 6 35.89 -10.64 29.65
CA LEU A 6 35.43 -11.65 28.68
C LEU A 6 34.23 -12.46 29.17
N VAL A 7 34.08 -12.64 30.47
CA VAL A 7 32.91 -13.38 31.05
C VAL A 7 31.63 -12.56 30.99
N LEU A 8 31.72 -11.22 30.99
CA LEU A 8 30.53 -10.35 30.89
C LEU A 8 29.93 -10.32 29.47
N ILE A 9 30.73 -10.55 28.43
CA ILE A 9 30.26 -10.52 27.02
C ILE A 9 29.51 -11.82 26.67
N TYR A 10 29.81 -12.94 27.32
CA TYR A 10 29.13 -14.23 27.02
C TYR A 10 27.83 -14.48 27.82
N LYS A 11 27.44 -13.57 28.72
CA LYS A 11 26.24 -13.76 29.57
C LYS A 11 24.92 -13.31 28.93
N GLU A 12 24.96 -12.71 27.76
CA GLU A 12 23.76 -12.11 27.12
C GLU A 12 23.25 -12.84 25.88
N ILE A 13 23.79 -14.01 25.51
CA ILE A 13 23.31 -14.74 24.33
C ILE A 13 22.77 -16.14 24.74
N THR A 14 22.03 -16.21 25.82
CA THR A 14 21.08 -17.31 25.99
C THR A 14 19.74 -16.83 25.46
N VAL A 15 19.55 -16.94 24.14
CA VAL A 15 18.22 -16.80 23.55
C VAL A 15 17.37 -17.95 24.11
N ASP A 16 16.51 -17.64 25.06
CA ASP A 16 15.52 -18.59 25.55
C ASP A 16 14.49 -18.83 24.47
N THR A 17 14.72 -19.86 23.65
CA THR A 17 13.84 -20.24 22.53
C THR A 17 12.47 -20.72 22.97
N LEU A 18 12.26 -21.01 24.24
CA LEU A 18 10.99 -21.44 24.81
C LEU A 18 10.07 -20.25 25.17
N SER A 19 10.58 -19.03 25.22
CA SER A 19 9.82 -17.82 25.57
C SER A 19 9.36 -17.01 24.35
N PHE A 20 9.52 -17.49 23.11
CA PHE A 20 9.03 -16.80 21.92
C PHE A 20 7.50 -16.72 21.92
N LYS A 21 6.96 -15.64 22.44
CA LYS A 21 5.56 -15.27 22.25
C LYS A 21 5.34 -14.74 20.82
N THR A 22 4.45 -15.38 20.08
CA THR A 22 3.97 -14.81 18.80
C THR A 22 3.28 -13.48 19.09
N ILE A 23 3.85 -12.38 18.57
CA ILE A 23 3.29 -11.04 18.73
C ILE A 23 2.18 -10.88 17.71
N SER A 24 0.94 -10.68 18.18
CA SER A 24 -0.20 -10.31 17.35
C SER A 24 -0.51 -8.83 17.55
N ALA A 25 -0.59 -8.08 16.44
CA ALA A 25 -0.91 -6.66 16.50
C ALA A 25 -2.39 -6.43 16.82
N ASN A 26 -2.68 -5.41 17.63
CA ASN A 26 -4.01 -4.92 17.94
C ASN A 26 -4.16 -3.47 17.45
N LYS A 27 -5.38 -2.93 17.37
CA LYS A 27 -5.61 -1.54 16.99
C LYS A 27 -4.81 -0.53 17.82
N ALA A 28 -4.54 -0.82 19.10
CA ALA A 28 -3.78 0.05 19.99
C ALA A 28 -2.25 -0.07 19.78
N THR A 29 -1.78 -1.21 19.28
CA THR A 29 -0.33 -1.47 19.10
C THR A 29 0.16 -1.24 17.67
N VAL A 30 -0.77 -0.99 16.74
CA VAL A 30 -0.42 -0.68 15.34
C VAL A 30 0.08 0.74 15.25
N ASN A 31 1.31 0.91 14.77
CA ASN A 31 1.85 2.20 14.38
C ASN A 31 1.67 2.40 12.87
N LYS A 32 0.91 3.43 12.46
CA LYS A 32 0.70 3.81 11.06
C LYS A 32 1.53 5.03 10.73
N GLU A 33 2.31 4.92 9.68
CA GLU A 33 3.08 6.03 9.12
C GLU A 33 2.39 6.60 7.89
N TRP A 34 2.79 7.81 7.51
CA TRP A 34 2.36 8.43 6.27
C TRP A 34 3.51 8.39 5.26
N VAL A 35 3.20 7.96 4.06
CA VAL A 35 4.19 7.74 3.00
C VAL A 35 3.74 8.43 1.72
N VAL A 36 4.66 9.18 1.11
CA VAL A 36 4.47 9.79 -0.23
C VAL A 36 5.22 8.98 -1.27
N VAL A 37 4.55 8.75 -2.38
CA VAL A 37 5.07 8.04 -3.55
C VAL A 37 4.87 8.90 -4.79
N ASP A 38 5.93 9.16 -5.53
CA ASP A 38 5.85 9.86 -6.81
C ASP A 38 5.57 8.88 -7.97
N ALA A 39 4.52 9.18 -8.74
CA ALA A 39 4.12 8.38 -9.89
C ALA A 39 4.74 8.82 -11.21
N THR A 40 5.55 9.88 -11.23
CA THR A 40 6.09 10.47 -12.45
C THR A 40 6.89 9.46 -13.28
N GLY A 41 6.46 9.22 -14.52
CA GLY A 41 7.15 8.35 -15.48
C GLY A 41 7.17 6.87 -15.12
N GLN A 42 6.54 6.47 -14.01
CA GLN A 42 6.53 5.10 -13.56
C GLN A 42 5.35 4.29 -14.12
N SER A 43 5.55 2.97 -14.22
CA SER A 43 4.50 2.05 -14.67
C SER A 43 3.43 1.88 -13.59
N LEU A 44 2.15 2.15 -13.95
CA LEU A 44 0.99 2.04 -13.07
C LEU A 44 0.95 0.72 -12.28
N GLY A 45 1.19 -0.42 -12.95
CA GLY A 45 1.12 -1.73 -12.29
C GLY A 45 2.20 -1.93 -11.23
N ARG A 46 3.42 -1.46 -11.50
CA ARG A 46 4.56 -1.59 -10.56
C ARG A 46 4.35 -0.72 -9.33
N ILE A 47 3.95 0.54 -9.50
CA ILE A 47 3.60 1.42 -8.37
C ILE A 47 2.49 0.77 -7.54
N CYS A 48 1.37 0.40 -8.17
CA CYS A 48 0.24 -0.17 -7.45
C CYS A 48 0.60 -1.45 -6.67
N THR A 49 1.54 -2.26 -7.16
CA THR A 49 2.01 -3.44 -6.44
C THR A 49 2.74 -3.08 -5.15
N LYS A 50 3.62 -2.07 -5.20
CA LYS A 50 4.34 -1.59 -4.01
C LYS A 50 3.40 -0.89 -3.03
N VAL A 51 2.51 -0.03 -3.54
CA VAL A 51 1.46 0.63 -2.76
C VAL A 51 0.57 -0.40 -2.05
N ALA A 52 0.15 -1.47 -2.72
CA ALA A 52 -0.64 -2.52 -2.10
C ALA A 52 0.10 -3.25 -0.96
N LYS A 53 1.43 -3.43 -1.07
CA LYS A 53 2.26 -3.98 0.02
C LYS A 53 2.33 -3.03 1.22
N LEU A 54 2.48 -1.72 0.98
CA LEU A 54 2.50 -0.68 2.03
C LEU A 54 1.14 -0.59 2.74
N LEU A 55 0.04 -0.49 1.98
CA LEU A 55 -1.32 -0.45 2.53
C LEU A 55 -1.66 -1.68 3.36
N ARG A 56 -1.14 -2.85 3.00
CA ARG A 56 -1.34 -4.08 3.77
C ARG A 56 -0.39 -4.21 4.95
N GLY A 57 0.75 -3.52 4.95
CA GLY A 57 1.77 -3.58 6.00
C GLY A 57 2.63 -4.85 5.97
N LYS A 58 2.74 -5.52 4.81
CA LYS A 58 3.50 -6.78 4.68
C LYS A 58 5.01 -6.66 4.93
N TYR A 59 5.55 -5.45 4.96
CA TYR A 59 6.97 -5.20 5.24
C TYR A 59 7.25 -5.05 6.75
N LYS A 60 6.20 -4.89 7.57
CA LYS A 60 6.34 -4.75 9.03
C LYS A 60 6.54 -6.12 9.69
N PRO A 61 7.48 -6.25 10.66
CA PRO A 61 7.75 -7.52 11.33
C PRO A 61 6.56 -8.03 12.15
N ASN A 62 5.72 -7.13 12.66
CA ASN A 62 4.52 -7.43 13.45
C ASN A 62 3.25 -7.55 12.59
N PHE A 63 3.40 -7.82 11.30
CA PHE A 63 2.26 -7.97 10.39
C PHE A 63 1.28 -9.04 10.87
N THR A 64 0.03 -8.65 11.05
CA THR A 64 -1.07 -9.55 11.44
C THR A 64 -2.17 -9.52 10.38
N PRO A 65 -2.53 -10.65 9.75
CA PRO A 65 -3.40 -10.69 8.56
C PRO A 65 -4.82 -10.15 8.77
N HIS A 66 -5.36 -10.23 9.98
CA HIS A 66 -6.73 -9.80 10.30
C HIS A 66 -6.83 -8.36 10.83
N VAL A 67 -5.69 -7.68 11.02
CA VAL A 67 -5.60 -6.31 11.52
C VAL A 67 -5.09 -5.39 10.41
N ASP A 68 -5.57 -4.14 10.40
CA ASP A 68 -5.07 -3.09 9.53
C ASP A 68 -3.73 -2.55 10.06
N CYS A 69 -2.64 -3.22 9.69
CA CYS A 69 -1.26 -2.89 10.08
C CYS A 69 -0.54 -1.98 9.07
N GLY A 70 -1.19 -1.67 7.95
CA GLY A 70 -0.60 -0.89 6.86
C GLY A 70 -0.49 0.60 7.18
N ASP A 71 0.19 1.31 6.27
CA ASP A 71 0.38 2.75 6.35
C ASP A 71 -0.62 3.50 5.50
N ASN A 72 -0.68 4.83 5.72
CA ASN A 72 -1.40 5.73 4.85
C ASN A 72 -0.49 6.10 3.67
N VAL A 73 -0.95 5.88 2.45
CA VAL A 73 -0.16 6.12 1.25
C VAL A 73 -0.75 7.24 0.43
N ILE A 74 0.09 8.22 0.13
CA ILE A 74 -0.21 9.36 -0.73
C ILE A 74 0.51 9.14 -2.05
N ILE A 75 -0.21 9.17 -3.16
CA ILE A 75 0.36 9.16 -4.51
C ILE A 75 0.26 10.57 -5.07
N ILE A 76 1.37 11.12 -5.53
CA ILE A 76 1.45 12.41 -6.21
C ILE A 76 1.78 12.23 -7.70
N ASN A 77 1.53 13.26 -8.51
CA ASN A 77 1.73 13.26 -9.97
C ASN A 77 1.02 12.08 -10.67
N ALA A 78 -0.18 11.75 -10.25
CA ALA A 78 -0.94 10.62 -10.79
C ALA A 78 -1.26 10.75 -12.27
N ASP A 79 -1.32 11.96 -12.82
CA ASP A 79 -1.50 12.29 -14.24
C ASP A 79 -0.31 11.86 -15.11
N LYS A 80 0.92 11.80 -14.54
CA LYS A 80 2.15 11.49 -15.26
C LYS A 80 2.51 9.99 -15.26
N VAL A 81 1.58 9.14 -14.82
CA VAL A 81 1.77 7.69 -14.81
C VAL A 81 1.80 7.11 -16.23
N VAL A 82 2.60 6.06 -16.42
CA VAL A 82 2.77 5.43 -17.73
C VAL A 82 2.11 4.05 -17.78
N LEU A 83 1.41 3.79 -18.88
CA LEU A 83 0.95 2.45 -19.29
C LEU A 83 1.66 2.06 -20.60
N THR A 84 2.34 0.92 -20.61
CA THR A 84 3.10 0.46 -21.77
C THR A 84 2.19 -0.10 -22.87
N GLY A 85 2.58 0.12 -24.14
CA GLY A 85 1.83 -0.32 -25.31
C GLY A 85 0.44 0.33 -25.40
N ASN A 86 -0.50 -0.32 -26.05
CA ASN A 86 -1.86 0.21 -26.25
C ASN A 86 -2.82 -0.04 -25.08
N LYS A 87 -2.32 -0.09 -23.82
CA LYS A 87 -3.15 -0.41 -22.65
C LYS A 87 -4.13 0.70 -22.27
N TRP A 88 -3.86 1.93 -22.66
CA TRP A 88 -4.76 3.05 -22.40
C TRP A 88 -6.15 2.83 -23.01
N ASN A 89 -6.21 2.31 -24.24
CA ASN A 89 -7.44 2.09 -24.98
C ASN A 89 -7.81 0.61 -25.12
N GLY A 90 -6.81 -0.28 -25.21
CA GLY A 90 -7.03 -1.70 -25.45
C GLY A 90 -7.38 -2.51 -24.19
N ARG A 91 -7.06 -1.99 -22.97
CA ARG A 91 -7.45 -2.68 -21.74
C ARG A 91 -8.87 -2.30 -21.33
N ILE A 92 -9.70 -3.31 -21.03
CA ILE A 92 -11.08 -3.09 -20.62
C ILE A 92 -11.27 -3.59 -19.18
N TYR A 93 -11.92 -2.78 -18.36
CA TYR A 93 -12.39 -3.14 -17.03
C TYR A 93 -13.89 -3.36 -17.08
N PHE A 94 -14.32 -4.56 -16.70
CA PHE A 94 -15.73 -4.92 -16.64
C PHE A 94 -16.35 -4.59 -15.28
N LYS A 95 -17.62 -4.19 -15.31
CA LYS A 95 -18.51 -4.09 -14.15
C LYS A 95 -19.88 -4.59 -14.58
N HIS A 96 -20.54 -5.37 -13.75
CA HIS A 96 -21.92 -5.83 -13.99
C HIS A 96 -22.86 -5.21 -12.97
N THR A 97 -24.05 -4.78 -13.40
CA THR A 97 -25.05 -4.14 -12.53
C THR A 97 -25.97 -5.15 -11.86
N GLY A 98 -25.93 -6.43 -12.23
CA GLY A 98 -26.81 -7.49 -11.72
C GLY A 98 -28.07 -7.75 -12.55
N TYR A 99 -28.39 -6.89 -13.53
CA TYR A 99 -29.55 -7.01 -14.39
C TYR A 99 -29.19 -7.59 -15.79
N PRO A 100 -30.13 -8.23 -16.51
CA PRO A 100 -29.90 -8.65 -17.89
C PRO A 100 -29.36 -7.47 -18.74
N GLY A 101 -28.31 -7.71 -19.55
CA GLY A 101 -27.65 -6.66 -20.33
C GLY A 101 -26.87 -5.64 -19.50
N GLY A 102 -26.67 -5.86 -18.19
CA GLY A 102 -26.04 -4.93 -17.26
C GLY A 102 -24.52 -4.90 -17.30
N GLN A 103 -23.85 -5.50 -18.28
CA GLN A 103 -22.40 -5.41 -18.46
C GLN A 103 -22.01 -3.98 -18.86
N ARG A 104 -21.05 -3.44 -18.12
CA ARG A 104 -20.46 -2.12 -18.40
C ARG A 104 -18.95 -2.27 -18.57
N GLU A 105 -18.44 -1.60 -19.60
CA GLU A 105 -17.06 -1.61 -19.99
C GLU A 105 -16.48 -0.20 -19.83
N ILE A 106 -15.24 -0.12 -19.34
CA ILE A 106 -14.54 1.14 -19.19
C ILE A 106 -13.04 0.95 -19.42
N THR A 107 -12.45 1.83 -20.21
CA THR A 107 -11.00 1.82 -20.45
C THR A 107 -10.23 2.63 -19.40
N PRO A 108 -8.91 2.39 -19.21
CA PRO A 108 -8.06 3.21 -18.34
C PRO A 108 -8.13 4.70 -18.68
N ALA A 109 -8.13 5.07 -19.97
CA ALA A 109 -8.25 6.45 -20.44
C ALA A 109 -9.56 7.10 -19.95
N GLN A 110 -10.68 6.39 -20.06
CA GLN A 110 -11.98 6.85 -19.56
C GLN A 110 -12.04 6.94 -18.03
N LEU A 111 -11.33 6.03 -17.31
CA LEU A 111 -11.24 6.12 -15.85
C LEU A 111 -10.46 7.34 -15.40
N MET A 112 -9.33 7.62 -16.07
CA MET A 112 -8.49 8.77 -15.82
C MET A 112 -9.25 10.09 -16.08
N ALA A 113 -9.99 10.18 -17.17
CA ALA A 113 -10.84 11.33 -17.47
C ALA A 113 -11.97 11.58 -16.46
N LYS A 114 -12.41 10.54 -15.73
CA LYS A 114 -13.41 10.64 -14.65
C LYS A 114 -12.83 11.03 -13.30
N GLY A 115 -11.51 11.00 -13.16
CA GLY A 115 -10.77 11.32 -11.96
C GLY A 115 -9.56 10.37 -11.79
N GLU A 116 -8.40 10.94 -11.54
CA GLU A 116 -7.12 10.24 -11.46
C GLU A 116 -7.12 9.18 -10.35
N ASP A 117 -7.79 9.48 -9.24
CA ASP A 117 -7.96 8.57 -8.11
C ASP A 117 -8.67 7.27 -8.51
N ARG A 118 -9.63 7.33 -9.44
CA ARG A 118 -10.46 6.19 -9.84
C ARG A 118 -9.65 5.08 -10.50
N LEU A 119 -8.69 5.43 -11.35
CA LEU A 119 -7.82 4.47 -12.01
C LEU A 119 -6.93 3.75 -10.98
N PHE A 120 -6.24 4.50 -10.12
CA PHE A 120 -5.38 3.93 -9.09
C PHE A 120 -6.18 3.07 -8.09
N ARG A 121 -7.30 3.57 -7.59
CA ARG A 121 -8.18 2.82 -6.69
C ARG A 121 -8.69 1.52 -7.32
N LYS A 122 -9.05 1.54 -8.62
CA LYS A 122 -9.50 0.34 -9.34
C LYS A 122 -8.41 -0.71 -9.42
N VAL A 123 -7.17 -0.31 -9.71
CA VAL A 123 -6.03 -1.22 -9.83
C VAL A 123 -5.60 -1.75 -8.47
N VAL A 124 -5.43 -0.87 -7.47
CA VAL A 124 -5.04 -1.26 -6.11
C VAL A 124 -6.10 -2.15 -5.45
N LYS A 125 -7.39 -1.86 -5.63
CA LYS A 125 -8.49 -2.72 -5.13
C LYS A 125 -8.38 -4.15 -5.67
N GLY A 126 -7.95 -4.33 -6.91
CA GLY A 126 -7.70 -5.66 -7.50
C GLY A 126 -6.53 -6.41 -6.87
N MET A 127 -5.58 -5.70 -6.25
CA MET A 127 -4.38 -6.26 -5.60
C MET A 127 -4.56 -6.47 -4.09
N LEU A 128 -5.56 -5.85 -3.47
CA LEU A 128 -5.90 -6.03 -2.07
C LEU A 128 -6.82 -7.25 -1.86
N PRO A 129 -6.89 -7.80 -0.65
CA PRO A 129 -7.82 -8.89 -0.32
C PRO A 129 -9.26 -8.49 -0.59
N LYS A 130 -10.06 -9.41 -1.14
CA LYS A 130 -11.48 -9.18 -1.45
C LYS A 130 -12.37 -9.43 -0.22
N ASN A 131 -12.17 -8.66 0.84
CA ASN A 131 -12.91 -8.76 2.09
C ASN A 131 -13.14 -7.36 2.69
N ARG A 132 -13.89 -7.29 3.80
CA ARG A 132 -14.17 -6.03 4.52
C ARG A 132 -12.90 -5.29 4.95
N LEU A 133 -11.85 -6.02 5.31
CA LEU A 133 -10.55 -5.44 5.65
C LEU A 133 -9.89 -4.80 4.42
N GLY A 134 -9.94 -5.45 3.25
CA GLY A 134 -9.40 -4.89 2.00
C GLY A 134 -10.09 -3.59 1.58
N ASP A 135 -11.41 -3.49 1.75
CA ASP A 135 -12.14 -2.23 1.49
C ASP A 135 -11.74 -1.14 2.48
N LYS A 136 -11.47 -1.48 3.75
CA LYS A 136 -10.96 -0.55 4.75
C LYS A 136 -9.54 -0.08 4.43
N LEU A 137 -8.65 -0.99 4.02
CA LEU A 137 -7.28 -0.66 3.60
C LEU A 137 -7.25 0.30 2.42
N LEU A 138 -8.19 0.19 1.48
CA LEU A 138 -8.30 1.07 0.33
C LEU A 138 -8.60 2.53 0.73
N ASN A 139 -9.22 2.77 1.88
CA ASN A 139 -9.48 4.12 2.38
C ASN A 139 -8.22 4.84 2.88
N ASN A 140 -7.13 4.10 3.15
CA ASN A 140 -5.83 4.66 3.52
C ASN A 140 -5.02 5.10 2.28
N LEU A 141 -5.61 5.01 1.07
CA LEU A 141 -5.00 5.45 -0.18
C LEU A 141 -5.54 6.83 -0.58
N TYR A 142 -4.63 7.78 -0.72
CA TYR A 142 -4.88 9.14 -1.19
C TYR A 142 -4.15 9.35 -2.51
N VAL A 143 -4.83 9.89 -3.52
CA VAL A 143 -4.27 10.09 -4.87
C VAL A 143 -4.49 11.53 -5.29
N TYR A 144 -3.42 12.17 -5.76
CA TYR A 144 -3.40 13.55 -6.22
C TYR A 144 -2.82 13.61 -7.63
N ALA A 145 -3.47 14.39 -8.51
CA ALA A 145 -3.03 14.61 -9.88
C ALA A 145 -1.67 15.33 -9.94
N GLY A 146 -1.54 16.40 -9.19
CA GLY A 146 -0.33 17.23 -9.12
C GLY A 146 0.67 16.79 -8.04
N SER A 147 1.65 17.66 -7.81
CA SER A 147 2.69 17.48 -6.79
C SER A 147 2.23 17.87 -5.38
N GLU A 148 1.18 18.68 -5.26
CA GLU A 148 0.69 19.18 -3.99
C GLU A 148 -0.31 18.22 -3.34
N HIS A 149 -0.20 18.05 -2.02
CA HIS A 149 -1.11 17.23 -1.23
C HIS A 149 -1.54 17.95 0.06
N LYS A 150 -2.71 17.61 0.59
CA LYS A 150 -3.31 18.27 1.77
C LYS A 150 -2.83 17.68 3.11
N HIS A 151 -1.81 16.84 3.13
CA HIS A 151 -1.38 16.06 4.31
C HIS A 151 0.01 16.47 4.83
N GLU A 152 0.36 17.75 4.74
CA GLU A 152 1.67 18.25 5.23
C GLU A 152 1.80 18.14 6.76
N ALA A 153 0.71 18.39 7.48
CA ALA A 153 0.68 18.30 8.94
C ALA A 153 1.03 16.91 9.49
N GLN A 154 0.86 15.85 8.69
CA GLN A 154 1.20 14.47 9.04
C GLN A 154 2.68 14.14 8.80
N GLN A 155 3.47 15.05 8.24
CA GLN A 155 4.90 14.89 7.92
C GLN A 155 5.19 13.54 7.20
N PRO A 156 4.60 13.33 6.02
CA PRO A 156 4.73 12.06 5.32
C PRO A 156 6.18 11.85 4.83
N LYS A 157 6.66 10.60 4.91
CA LYS A 157 8.00 10.21 4.44
C LYS A 157 7.94 9.93 2.94
N SER A 158 8.84 10.50 2.15
CA SER A 158 9.00 10.14 0.74
C SER A 158 9.67 8.78 0.60
N ILE A 159 9.11 7.92 -0.25
CA ILE A 159 9.70 6.63 -0.60
C ILE A 159 9.84 6.56 -2.12
N ASP A 160 11.06 6.35 -2.59
CA ASP A 160 11.35 6.03 -3.98
C ASP A 160 10.94 4.58 -4.28
N ILE A 161 10.28 4.38 -5.41
CA ILE A 161 9.71 3.10 -5.78
C ILE A 161 10.37 2.52 -7.02
#